data_8581af0497336e4f08c144880f6151e1
#
_entry.id   8581af0497336e4f08c144880f6151e1
#
_cell.length_a   1.000
_cell.length_b   1.000
_cell.length_c   1.000
_cell.angle_alpha   90.00
_cell.angle_beta   90.00
_cell.angle_gamma   90.00
#
_symmetry.space_group_name_H-M   'P 1'
#
loop_
_entity.id
_entity.type
_entity.pdbx_description
1 polymer ?
#
loop_
_entity_poly.entity_id
_entity_poly.type
_entity_poly.pdbx_seq_one_letter_code
_entity_poly.pdbx_strand_id
1 'polypeptide(L)'
;MKTKKHTSRAVNKTPERDLYQLVTDRIVTAIENGVPPWKRPWRSARNGAGEPEMMPVNALTGKPYTGVNVLLLWLTADEAGYASNHWLTYRQAQQLGGHVRKGEVATLAVIYKDWKRQAVDEHGNRLTDSEGEPLMETVPVLKANPLFNVGQCDGLPEHLMVKAEGSADALPADTISERVLPVLNGSGVSVSSLPQDRAFYRPDTDRIVMPLSSQFYSVADYWTTLLHELVHSTGHEKRLRRAGISSFAGRKSPEYAFEELIAEMGSAFLCAHLGITGDVQCKMASESIAVWHSNRS
;
A
#
# COMPACT_ATOMS: atom_id res chain seq x y z
N MET A 1 -9.30 -29.82 59.11
CA MET A 1 -9.78 -29.20 57.89
C MET A 1 -8.84 -28.06 57.49
N LYS A 2 -8.01 -28.25 56.45
CA LYS A 2 -7.09 -27.21 55.97
C LYS A 2 -7.69 -26.63 54.70
N THR A 3 -8.13 -25.39 54.78
CA THR A 3 -8.65 -24.61 53.62
C THR A 3 -7.50 -24.18 52.71
N LYS A 4 -7.47 -24.71 51.49
CA LYS A 4 -6.57 -24.24 50.42
C LYS A 4 -7.04 -22.90 49.90
N LYS A 5 -6.25 -21.84 50.10
CA LYS A 5 -6.40 -20.56 49.43
C LYS A 5 -6.00 -20.70 47.99
N HIS A 6 -6.96 -20.57 47.07
CA HIS A 6 -6.70 -20.35 45.65
C HIS A 6 -6.15 -18.92 45.45
N THR A 7 -4.86 -18.80 45.25
CA THR A 7 -4.26 -17.56 44.75
C THR A 7 -4.51 -17.47 43.25
N SER A 8 -5.39 -16.59 42.82
CA SER A 8 -5.57 -16.22 41.44
C SER A 8 -4.32 -15.50 40.93
N ARG A 9 -3.59 -16.17 40.04
CA ARG A 9 -2.44 -15.62 39.35
C ARG A 9 -2.95 -14.51 38.43
N ALA A 10 -2.67 -13.26 38.75
CA ALA A 10 -2.91 -12.13 37.85
C ALA A 10 -2.13 -12.39 36.56
N VAL A 11 -2.84 -12.65 35.48
CA VAL A 11 -2.28 -12.67 34.13
C VAL A 11 -1.97 -11.23 33.79
N ASN A 12 -0.70 -10.85 33.85
CA ASN A 12 -0.21 -9.61 33.27
C ASN A 12 -0.54 -9.66 31.78
N LYS A 13 -1.67 -9.08 31.40
CA LYS A 13 -1.93 -8.74 29.98
C LYS A 13 -0.88 -7.72 29.60
N THR A 14 0.10 -8.14 28.79
CA THR A 14 0.90 -7.19 28.01
C THR A 14 -0.06 -6.27 27.30
N PRO A 15 0.12 -4.92 27.37
CA PRO A 15 -0.78 -4.02 26.69
C PRO A 15 -0.87 -4.44 25.21
N GLU A 16 -2.08 -4.66 24.76
CA GLU A 16 -2.38 -5.01 23.37
C GLU A 16 -1.81 -3.85 22.54
N ARG A 17 -0.69 -4.08 21.85
CA ARG A 17 -0.06 -3.04 21.02
C ARG A 17 -1.10 -2.62 20.01
N ASP A 18 -1.44 -1.33 20.01
CA ASP A 18 -2.32 -0.77 19.00
C ASP A 18 -1.69 -1.01 17.61
N LEU A 19 -2.30 -1.92 16.86
CA LEU A 19 -1.81 -2.28 15.51
C LEU A 19 -1.83 -1.08 14.56
N TYR A 20 -2.78 -0.17 14.73
CA TYR A 20 -2.84 1.07 13.95
C TYR A 20 -1.62 1.94 14.21
N GLN A 21 -1.29 2.13 15.49
CA GLN A 21 -0.13 2.92 15.88
C GLN A 21 1.18 2.27 15.39
N LEU A 22 1.31 0.96 15.54
CA LEU A 22 2.51 0.22 15.13
C LEU A 22 2.74 0.31 13.62
N VAL A 23 1.67 0.20 12.81
CA VAL A 23 1.73 0.34 11.36
C VAL A 23 2.09 1.78 10.98
N THR A 24 1.44 2.76 11.62
CA THR A 24 1.69 4.18 11.38
C THR A 24 3.15 4.54 11.70
N ASP A 25 3.64 4.14 12.87
CA ASP A 25 5.01 4.43 13.32
C ASP A 25 6.04 3.86 12.34
N ARG A 26 5.81 2.65 11.83
CA ARG A 26 6.73 2.03 10.86
C ARG A 26 6.81 2.82 9.55
N ILE A 27 5.67 3.26 9.01
CA ILE A 27 5.62 4.05 7.78
C ILE A 27 6.26 5.43 8.01
N VAL A 28 5.91 6.09 9.12
CA VAL A 28 6.47 7.39 9.49
C VAL A 28 7.99 7.32 9.63
N THR A 29 8.50 6.33 10.35
CA THR A 29 9.96 6.12 10.52
C THR A 29 10.67 5.94 9.18
N ALA A 30 10.09 5.19 8.24
CA ALA A 30 10.67 5.03 6.91
C ALA A 30 10.71 6.35 6.14
N ILE A 31 9.65 7.16 6.22
CA ILE A 31 9.60 8.50 5.62
C ILE A 31 10.67 9.42 6.24
N GLU A 32 10.79 9.44 7.57
CA GLU A 32 11.77 10.23 8.31
C GLU A 32 13.23 9.87 7.96
N ASN A 33 13.49 8.60 7.69
CA ASN A 33 14.77 8.10 7.22
C ASN A 33 15.04 8.38 5.73
N GLY A 34 14.13 9.09 5.03
CA GLY A 34 14.26 9.42 3.61
C GLY A 34 14.02 8.25 2.66
N VAL A 35 13.46 7.16 3.16
CA VAL A 35 13.12 5.94 2.40
C VAL A 35 11.60 5.72 2.42
N PRO A 36 10.79 6.57 1.75
CA PRO A 36 9.35 6.35 1.70
C PRO A 36 9.03 4.99 1.07
N PRO A 37 8.09 4.23 1.62
CA PRO A 37 7.77 2.86 1.17
C PRO A 37 7.41 2.72 -0.32
N TRP A 38 6.97 3.79 -0.94
CA TRP A 38 6.57 3.86 -2.34
C TRP A 38 7.67 4.38 -3.28
N LYS A 39 8.78 4.91 -2.75
CA LYS A 39 9.97 5.26 -3.53
C LYS A 39 10.90 4.06 -3.56
N ARG A 40 10.91 3.31 -4.66
CA ARG A 40 11.83 2.20 -4.84
C ARG A 40 12.61 2.30 -6.13
N PRO A 41 13.93 2.07 -6.09
CA PRO A 41 14.64 1.55 -7.25
C PRO A 41 14.24 0.07 -7.37
N TRP A 42 13.32 -0.22 -8.26
CA TRP A 42 12.72 -1.54 -8.40
C TRP A 42 13.73 -2.58 -8.90
N ARG A 43 14.10 -3.52 -8.05
CA ARG A 43 14.52 -4.84 -8.50
C ARG A 43 13.26 -5.67 -8.59
N SER A 44 12.64 -5.71 -9.74
CA SER A 44 11.42 -6.48 -9.91
C SER A 44 11.76 -7.94 -10.13
N ALA A 45 11.16 -8.82 -9.32
CA ALA A 45 10.99 -10.21 -9.72
C ALA A 45 10.21 -10.24 -11.04
N ARG A 46 10.48 -11.24 -11.89
CA ARG A 46 9.66 -11.51 -13.07
C ARG A 46 8.62 -12.56 -12.71
N ASN A 47 7.40 -12.39 -13.21
CA ASN A 47 6.40 -13.45 -13.15
C ASN A 47 6.76 -14.58 -14.12
N GLY A 48 6.00 -15.67 -14.12
CA GLY A 48 6.21 -16.81 -15.03
C GLY A 48 6.15 -16.48 -16.52
N ALA A 49 5.64 -15.29 -16.89
CA ALA A 49 5.61 -14.76 -18.25
C ALA A 49 6.81 -13.84 -18.56
N GLY A 50 7.74 -13.66 -17.62
CA GLY A 50 8.91 -12.79 -17.79
C GLY A 50 8.63 -11.30 -17.60
N GLU A 51 7.42 -10.92 -17.14
CA GLU A 51 7.03 -9.54 -16.90
C GLU A 51 7.42 -9.08 -15.48
N PRO A 52 7.66 -7.77 -15.27
CA PRO A 52 7.95 -7.23 -13.94
C PRO A 52 6.78 -7.48 -12.97
N GLU A 53 7.04 -8.18 -11.87
CA GLU A 53 6.08 -8.40 -10.80
C GLU A 53 6.41 -7.50 -9.60
N MET A 54 5.76 -6.34 -9.57
CA MET A 54 6.08 -5.29 -8.62
C MET A 54 5.18 -5.30 -7.39
N MET A 55 3.94 -5.80 -7.52
CA MET A 55 3.01 -5.93 -6.41
C MET A 55 3.38 -7.12 -5.52
N PRO A 56 3.31 -6.98 -4.18
CA PRO A 56 3.40 -8.14 -3.32
C PRO A 56 2.20 -9.07 -3.55
N VAL A 57 2.47 -10.35 -3.77
CA VAL A 57 1.45 -11.37 -4.05
C VAL A 57 1.50 -12.50 -3.03
N ASN A 58 0.37 -13.13 -2.79
CA ASN A 58 0.31 -14.33 -1.98
C ASN A 58 0.81 -15.54 -2.79
N ALA A 59 1.89 -16.16 -2.34
CA ALA A 59 2.56 -17.23 -3.06
C ALA A 59 1.69 -18.47 -3.34
N LEU A 60 0.69 -18.74 -2.49
CA LEU A 60 -0.22 -19.89 -2.67
C LEU A 60 -1.35 -19.58 -3.65
N THR A 61 -1.89 -18.36 -3.61
CA THR A 61 -3.12 -18.01 -4.34
C THR A 61 -2.88 -17.16 -5.57
N GLY A 62 -1.68 -16.59 -5.75
CA GLY A 62 -1.34 -15.63 -6.80
C GLY A 62 -2.06 -14.28 -6.67
N LYS A 63 -2.83 -14.06 -5.60
CA LYS A 63 -3.58 -12.81 -5.42
C LYS A 63 -2.68 -11.71 -4.86
N PRO A 64 -2.73 -10.49 -5.42
CA PRO A 64 -1.98 -9.36 -4.88
C PRO A 64 -2.52 -8.97 -3.51
N TYR A 65 -1.62 -8.51 -2.64
CA TYR A 65 -1.98 -7.81 -1.41
C TYR A 65 -2.46 -6.40 -1.74
N THR A 66 -3.25 -5.81 -0.85
CA THR A 66 -3.89 -4.51 -1.05
C THR A 66 -3.71 -3.59 0.16
N GLY A 67 -3.95 -2.30 -0.06
CA GLY A 67 -3.94 -1.28 1.00
C GLY A 67 -2.58 -1.17 1.68
N VAL A 68 -2.59 -0.92 2.99
CA VAL A 68 -1.38 -0.70 3.79
C VAL A 68 -0.43 -1.89 3.80
N ASN A 69 -0.92 -3.11 3.56
CA ASN A 69 -0.06 -4.29 3.47
C ASN A 69 0.96 -4.19 2.35
N VAL A 70 0.62 -3.56 1.23
CA VAL A 70 1.57 -3.33 0.14
C VAL A 70 2.79 -2.55 0.63
N LEU A 71 2.56 -1.46 1.37
CA LEU A 71 3.63 -0.63 1.92
C LEU A 71 4.50 -1.40 2.93
N LEU A 72 3.86 -2.16 3.83
CA LEU A 72 4.56 -2.94 4.85
C LEU A 72 5.45 -4.03 4.24
N LEU A 73 4.94 -4.72 3.22
CA LEU A 73 5.65 -5.79 2.53
C LEU A 73 6.77 -5.23 1.65
N TRP A 74 6.55 -4.11 0.99
CA TRP A 74 7.59 -3.41 0.25
C TRP A 74 8.73 -2.95 1.17
N LEU A 75 8.43 -2.29 2.28
CA LEU A 75 9.43 -1.87 3.25
C LEU A 75 10.29 -3.05 3.71
N THR A 76 9.65 -4.14 4.13
CA THR A 76 10.39 -5.32 4.60
C THR A 76 11.22 -5.95 3.49
N ALA A 77 10.68 -6.03 2.26
CA ALA A 77 11.43 -6.60 1.15
C ALA A 77 12.70 -5.80 0.84
N ASP A 78 12.61 -4.48 0.97
CA ASP A 78 13.75 -3.57 0.78
C ASP A 78 14.78 -3.68 1.89
N GLU A 79 14.35 -3.54 3.13
CA GLU A 79 15.19 -3.66 4.32
C GLU A 79 15.96 -4.99 4.37
N ALA A 80 15.29 -6.10 3.99
CA ALA A 80 15.87 -7.43 4.01
C ALA A 80 16.55 -7.84 2.70
N GLY A 81 16.45 -7.04 1.63
CA GLY A 81 17.03 -7.35 0.32
C GLY A 81 16.37 -8.54 -0.38
N TYR A 82 15.08 -8.82 -0.15
CA TYR A 82 14.38 -9.92 -0.79
C TYR A 82 14.23 -9.69 -2.30
N ALA A 83 14.60 -10.70 -3.08
CA ALA A 83 14.50 -10.68 -4.54
C ALA A 83 13.08 -10.93 -5.07
N SER A 84 12.22 -11.54 -4.24
CA SER A 84 10.86 -11.93 -4.62
C SER A 84 9.81 -11.09 -3.92
N ASN A 85 8.71 -10.79 -4.62
CA ASN A 85 7.52 -10.17 -4.04
C ASN A 85 6.45 -11.19 -3.59
N HIS A 86 6.81 -12.48 -3.51
CA HIS A 86 5.91 -13.53 -3.05
C HIS A 86 5.95 -13.71 -1.54
N TRP A 87 4.77 -13.68 -0.92
CA TRP A 87 4.60 -13.74 0.52
C TRP A 87 3.58 -14.81 0.90
N LEU A 88 3.78 -15.43 2.05
CA LEU A 88 2.92 -16.51 2.52
C LEU A 88 2.89 -16.57 4.05
N THR A 89 1.87 -17.20 4.59
CA THR A 89 1.83 -17.56 6.00
C THR A 89 2.63 -18.85 6.24
N TYR A 90 3.01 -19.10 7.51
CA TYR A 90 3.67 -20.34 7.90
C TYR A 90 2.92 -21.59 7.42
N ARG A 91 1.59 -21.61 7.54
CA ARG A 91 0.74 -22.73 7.08
C ARG A 91 0.76 -22.90 5.57
N GLN A 92 0.80 -21.78 4.83
CA GLN A 92 0.85 -21.84 3.37
C GLN A 92 2.21 -22.37 2.88
N ALA A 93 3.32 -22.07 3.58
CA ALA A 93 4.61 -22.70 3.29
C ALA A 93 4.51 -24.24 3.39
N GLN A 94 3.90 -24.74 4.47
CA GLN A 94 3.69 -26.18 4.64
C GLN A 94 2.75 -26.78 3.57
N GLN A 95 1.69 -26.08 3.19
CA GLN A 95 0.79 -26.53 2.11
C GLN A 95 1.50 -26.64 0.75
N LEU A 96 2.49 -25.79 0.52
CA LEU A 96 3.32 -25.82 -0.68
C LEU A 96 4.47 -26.86 -0.60
N GLY A 97 4.54 -27.63 0.47
CA GLY A 97 5.58 -28.65 0.69
C GLY A 97 6.89 -28.13 1.26
N GLY A 98 6.97 -26.81 1.53
CA GLY A 98 8.13 -26.17 2.12
C GLY A 98 7.97 -25.86 3.61
N HIS A 99 8.93 -25.14 4.16
CA HIS A 99 8.91 -24.67 5.54
C HIS A 99 9.71 -23.37 5.70
N VAL A 100 9.31 -22.55 6.66
CA VAL A 100 10.07 -21.36 7.05
C VAL A 100 11.30 -21.78 7.81
N ARG A 101 12.47 -21.24 7.46
CA ARG A 101 13.74 -21.56 8.14
C ARG A 101 13.69 -21.15 9.61
N LYS A 102 14.42 -21.90 10.44
CA LYS A 102 14.54 -21.60 11.87
C LYS A 102 15.23 -20.27 12.11
N GLY A 103 14.63 -19.42 12.93
CA GLY A 103 15.16 -18.09 13.26
C GLY A 103 14.66 -16.96 12.39
N GLU A 104 13.92 -17.25 11.31
CA GLU A 104 13.32 -16.22 10.48
C GLU A 104 12.21 -15.45 11.21
N VAL A 105 12.13 -14.15 10.94
CA VAL A 105 11.17 -13.25 11.58
C VAL A 105 10.05 -12.92 10.59
N ALA A 106 8.82 -13.07 11.04
CA ALA A 106 7.66 -12.75 10.23
C ALA A 106 7.51 -11.24 10.04
N THR A 107 7.08 -10.85 8.84
CA THR A 107 6.65 -9.48 8.54
C THR A 107 5.22 -9.28 9.03
N LEU A 108 4.97 -8.17 9.72
CA LEU A 108 3.63 -7.77 10.10
C LEU A 108 2.84 -7.37 8.85
N ALA A 109 1.77 -8.10 8.58
CA ALA A 109 0.67 -7.63 7.75
C ALA A 109 -0.60 -7.57 8.61
N VAL A 110 -1.63 -6.92 8.11
CA VAL A 110 -2.89 -6.74 8.84
C VAL A 110 -4.07 -7.21 8.00
N ILE A 111 -5.07 -7.77 8.66
CA ILE A 111 -6.34 -8.15 8.03
C ILE A 111 -7.49 -7.65 8.89
N TYR A 112 -8.58 -7.23 8.22
CA TYR A 112 -9.85 -7.04 8.88
C TYR A 112 -10.57 -8.38 8.95
N LYS A 113 -11.10 -8.69 10.14
CA LYS A 113 -12.01 -9.83 10.34
C LYS A 113 -13.28 -9.33 10.97
N ASP A 114 -14.38 -9.79 10.45
CA ASP A 114 -15.67 -9.55 11.06
C ASP A 114 -15.76 -10.30 12.38
N TRP A 115 -16.04 -9.51 13.43
CA TRP A 115 -16.28 -10.02 14.77
C TRP A 115 -17.72 -9.77 15.14
N LYS A 116 -18.44 -10.84 15.43
CA LYS A 116 -19.80 -10.73 15.96
C LYS A 116 -19.76 -10.52 17.45
N ARG A 117 -20.35 -9.45 17.92
CA ARG A 117 -20.55 -9.17 19.35
C ARG A 117 -21.96 -8.72 19.60
N GLN A 118 -22.41 -8.84 20.86
CA GLN A 118 -23.69 -8.26 21.25
C GLN A 118 -23.62 -6.74 21.18
N ALA A 119 -24.59 -6.12 20.52
CA ALA A 119 -24.71 -4.68 20.41
C ALA A 119 -24.89 -4.04 21.79
N VAL A 120 -24.36 -2.84 21.94
CA VAL A 120 -24.51 -2.04 23.17
C VAL A 120 -25.06 -0.66 22.83
N ASP A 121 -25.81 -0.08 23.77
CA ASP A 121 -26.28 1.30 23.67
C ASP A 121 -25.14 2.31 23.96
N GLU A 122 -25.48 3.60 23.89
CA GLU A 122 -24.54 4.71 24.20
C GLU A 122 -23.99 4.68 25.63
N HIS A 123 -24.66 3.95 26.54
CA HIS A 123 -24.29 3.80 27.95
C HIS A 123 -23.54 2.48 28.22
N GLY A 124 -23.31 1.65 27.19
CA GLY A 124 -22.62 0.37 27.29
C GLY A 124 -23.49 -0.79 27.75
N ASN A 125 -24.83 -0.62 27.82
CA ASN A 125 -25.75 -1.70 28.15
C ASN A 125 -25.96 -2.61 26.93
N ARG A 126 -26.02 -3.91 27.16
CA ARG A 126 -26.24 -4.91 26.13
C ARG A 126 -27.66 -4.85 25.60
N LEU A 127 -27.82 -4.79 24.28
CA LEU A 127 -29.11 -4.74 23.63
C LEU A 127 -29.65 -6.15 23.35
N THR A 128 -30.96 -6.28 23.46
CA THR A 128 -31.71 -7.48 23.06
C THR A 128 -32.78 -7.09 22.05
N ASP A 129 -33.22 -8.05 21.24
CA ASP A 129 -34.35 -7.87 20.33
C ASP A 129 -35.72 -7.92 21.08
N SER A 130 -36.80 -7.85 20.32
CA SER A 130 -38.18 -7.90 20.85
C SER A 130 -38.55 -9.25 21.51
N GLU A 131 -37.79 -10.30 21.27
CA GLU A 131 -37.98 -11.64 21.84
C GLU A 131 -37.04 -11.88 23.04
N GLY A 132 -36.18 -10.89 23.40
CA GLY A 132 -35.26 -10.97 24.51
C GLY A 132 -33.94 -11.64 24.17
N GLU A 133 -33.70 -12.00 22.89
CA GLU A 133 -32.45 -12.58 22.43
C GLU A 133 -31.36 -11.50 22.22
N PRO A 134 -30.06 -11.83 22.35
CA PRO A 134 -28.98 -10.90 22.16
C PRO A 134 -28.96 -10.29 20.76
N LEU A 135 -29.13 -8.97 20.65
CA LEU A 135 -28.99 -8.27 19.37
C LEU A 135 -27.51 -8.27 18.97
N MET A 136 -27.16 -9.01 17.88
CA MET A 136 -25.80 -9.16 17.44
C MET A 136 -25.43 -8.11 16.38
N GLU A 137 -24.30 -7.46 16.55
CA GLU A 137 -23.69 -6.61 15.53
C GLU A 137 -22.39 -7.20 15.01
N THR A 138 -22.05 -6.87 13.78
CA THR A 138 -20.76 -7.24 13.17
C THR A 138 -19.86 -6.03 13.13
N VAL A 139 -18.71 -6.11 13.81
CA VAL A 139 -17.70 -5.05 13.82
C VAL A 139 -16.42 -5.55 13.15
N PRO A 140 -15.81 -4.77 12.25
CA PRO A 140 -14.51 -5.12 11.69
C PRO A 140 -13.42 -4.92 12.74
N VAL A 141 -12.65 -5.97 13.01
CA VAL A 141 -11.52 -5.94 13.93
C VAL A 141 -10.23 -6.13 13.16
N LEU A 142 -9.28 -5.21 13.34
CA LEU A 142 -7.95 -5.32 12.77
C LEU A 142 -7.14 -6.40 13.52
N LYS A 143 -6.58 -7.35 12.77
CA LYS A 143 -5.74 -8.42 13.32
C LYS A 143 -4.40 -8.49 12.63
N ALA A 144 -3.36 -8.82 13.40
CA ALA A 144 -2.06 -9.14 12.85
C ALA A 144 -2.13 -10.43 12.01
N ASN A 145 -1.49 -10.41 10.85
CA ASN A 145 -1.33 -11.55 9.95
C ASN A 145 0.15 -11.72 9.63
N PRO A 146 0.89 -12.55 10.37
CA PRO A 146 2.31 -12.74 10.15
C PRO A 146 2.57 -13.42 8.81
N LEU A 147 3.39 -12.79 7.97
CA LEU A 147 3.79 -13.28 6.66
C LEU A 147 5.31 -13.48 6.59
N PHE A 148 5.71 -14.40 5.74
CA PHE A 148 7.10 -14.65 5.39
C PHE A 148 7.28 -14.47 3.89
N ASN A 149 8.43 -13.92 3.50
CA ASN A 149 8.83 -13.92 2.10
C ASN A 149 9.24 -15.35 1.69
N VAL A 150 9.02 -15.74 0.44
CA VAL A 150 9.46 -17.05 -0.05
C VAL A 150 10.97 -17.22 0.10
N GLY A 151 11.74 -16.13 0.04
CA GLY A 151 13.18 -16.12 0.34
C GLY A 151 13.56 -16.53 1.76
N GLN A 152 12.61 -16.63 2.70
CA GLN A 152 12.80 -17.12 4.06
C GLN A 152 12.46 -18.61 4.22
N CYS A 153 12.12 -19.29 3.13
CA CYS A 153 11.63 -20.67 3.15
C CYS A 153 12.55 -21.60 2.40
N ASP A 154 12.53 -22.88 2.77
CA ASP A 154 13.16 -23.98 2.06
C ASP A 154 12.11 -24.99 1.60
N GLY A 155 12.40 -25.72 0.52
CA GLY A 155 11.55 -26.78 -0.02
C GLY A 155 10.29 -26.32 -0.73
N LEU A 156 10.19 -25.04 -1.08
CA LEU A 156 9.10 -24.53 -1.90
C LEU A 156 9.26 -24.94 -3.37
N PRO A 157 8.15 -24.98 -4.16
CA PRO A 157 8.20 -25.22 -5.59
C PRO A 157 9.16 -24.26 -6.32
N GLU A 158 9.90 -24.78 -7.29
CA GLU A 158 10.97 -24.03 -7.99
C GLU A 158 10.47 -22.74 -8.66
N HIS A 159 9.24 -22.74 -9.18
CA HIS A 159 8.65 -21.56 -9.82
C HIS A 159 8.42 -20.39 -8.85
N LEU A 160 8.42 -20.61 -7.53
CA LEU A 160 8.34 -19.57 -6.50
C LEU A 160 9.73 -19.08 -6.06
N MET A 161 10.78 -19.86 -6.37
CA MET A 161 12.16 -19.57 -5.99
C MET A 161 12.80 -18.73 -7.10
N VAL A 162 12.36 -17.47 -7.23
CA VAL A 162 12.88 -16.57 -8.28
C VAL A 162 14.37 -16.35 -8.05
N LYS A 163 15.19 -16.75 -9.01
CA LYS A 163 16.56 -16.30 -9.09
C LYS A 163 16.55 -14.84 -9.50
N ALA A 164 17.23 -13.99 -8.75
CA ALA A 164 17.45 -12.59 -9.11
C ALA A 164 18.41 -12.53 -10.31
N GLU A 165 17.94 -12.90 -11.49
CA GLU A 165 18.68 -12.75 -12.73
C GLU A 165 18.26 -11.46 -13.42
N GLY A 166 19.14 -10.46 -13.33
CA GLY A 166 19.06 -9.23 -14.11
C GLY A 166 18.11 -8.15 -13.59
N SER A 167 18.43 -6.90 -13.87
CA SER A 167 17.46 -5.81 -13.79
C SER A 167 16.34 -6.12 -14.79
N ALA A 168 15.08 -6.02 -14.38
CA ALA A 168 13.98 -6.10 -15.33
C ALA A 168 14.13 -4.92 -16.31
N ASP A 169 14.30 -5.22 -17.61
CA ASP A 169 14.24 -4.18 -18.62
C ASP A 169 12.88 -3.49 -18.54
N ALA A 170 12.88 -2.17 -18.73
CA ALA A 170 11.65 -1.41 -18.78
C ALA A 170 10.72 -1.99 -19.86
N LEU A 171 9.43 -1.98 -19.59
CA LEU A 171 8.45 -2.41 -20.60
C LEU A 171 8.58 -1.56 -21.87
N PRO A 172 8.33 -2.14 -23.04
CA PRO A 172 8.23 -1.37 -24.29
C PRO A 172 7.19 -0.26 -24.17
N ALA A 173 7.43 0.88 -24.80
CA ALA A 173 6.56 2.05 -24.75
C ALA A 173 5.11 1.74 -25.15
N ASP A 174 4.91 0.93 -26.17
CA ASP A 174 3.59 0.52 -26.64
C ASP A 174 2.87 -0.32 -25.58
N THR A 175 3.57 -1.26 -24.95
CA THR A 175 3.01 -2.08 -23.86
C THR A 175 2.58 -1.23 -22.67
N ILE A 176 3.36 -0.23 -22.27
CA ILE A 176 2.99 0.70 -21.20
C ILE A 176 1.69 1.43 -21.60
N SER A 177 1.64 1.97 -22.82
CA SER A 177 0.48 2.70 -23.32
C SER A 177 -0.77 1.83 -23.34
N GLU A 178 -0.68 0.60 -23.83
CA GLU A 178 -1.79 -0.37 -23.85
C GLU A 178 -2.34 -0.68 -22.46
N ARG A 179 -1.50 -0.67 -21.41
CA ARG A 179 -1.92 -0.91 -20.03
C ARG A 179 -2.53 0.32 -19.36
N VAL A 180 -2.02 1.53 -19.66
CA VAL A 180 -2.46 2.77 -19.01
C VAL A 180 -3.74 3.33 -19.63
N LEU A 181 -3.89 3.26 -20.96
CA LEU A 181 -5.03 3.84 -21.66
C LEU A 181 -6.40 3.34 -21.16
N PRO A 182 -6.62 2.05 -20.86
CA PRO A 182 -7.89 1.59 -20.28
C PRO A 182 -8.21 2.24 -18.92
N VAL A 183 -7.19 2.44 -18.07
CA VAL A 183 -7.35 3.10 -16.76
C VAL A 183 -7.73 4.56 -16.96
N LEU A 184 -7.03 5.25 -17.84
CA LEU A 184 -7.30 6.63 -18.16
C LEU A 184 -8.69 6.83 -18.76
N ASN A 185 -9.07 6.03 -19.74
CA ASN A 185 -10.39 6.08 -20.37
C ASN A 185 -11.51 5.77 -19.37
N GLY A 186 -11.28 4.79 -18.48
CA GLY A 186 -12.23 4.45 -17.42
C GLY A 186 -12.42 5.53 -16.36
N SER A 187 -11.45 6.44 -16.21
CA SER A 187 -11.53 7.55 -15.24
C SER A 187 -12.51 8.65 -15.65
N GLY A 188 -12.77 8.80 -16.93
CA GLY A 188 -13.57 9.89 -17.50
C GLY A 188 -12.89 11.27 -17.47
N VAL A 189 -11.61 11.35 -17.09
CA VAL A 189 -10.84 12.59 -17.02
C VAL A 189 -10.23 12.90 -18.38
N SER A 190 -10.38 14.13 -18.85
CA SER A 190 -9.76 14.57 -20.12
C SER A 190 -8.30 14.92 -19.92
N VAL A 191 -7.45 14.57 -20.91
CA VAL A 191 -6.02 14.90 -20.92
C VAL A 191 -5.72 15.79 -22.11
N SER A 192 -4.92 16.83 -21.90
CA SER A 192 -4.37 17.67 -22.96
C SER A 192 -2.87 17.83 -22.77
N SER A 193 -2.10 17.88 -23.86
CA SER A 193 -0.67 18.11 -23.85
C SER A 193 -0.32 19.44 -24.52
N LEU A 194 0.54 20.21 -23.85
CA LEU A 194 0.99 21.53 -24.29
C LEU A 194 2.52 21.63 -24.14
N PRO A 195 3.22 22.44 -24.94
CA PRO A 195 4.64 22.72 -24.72
C PRO A 195 4.80 23.59 -23.47
N GLN A 196 5.03 22.94 -22.34
CA GLN A 196 5.20 23.56 -21.01
C GLN A 196 6.04 22.66 -20.11
N ASP A 197 6.46 23.17 -18.94
CA ASP A 197 7.36 22.49 -17.99
C ASP A 197 6.67 21.92 -16.76
N ARG A 198 5.33 21.91 -16.71
CA ARG A 198 4.57 21.42 -15.56
C ARG A 198 3.41 20.56 -15.99
N ALA A 199 3.23 19.44 -15.31
CA ALA A 199 1.99 18.70 -15.30
C ALA A 199 1.12 19.19 -14.14
N PHE A 200 -0.19 19.18 -14.30
CA PHE A 200 -1.14 19.47 -13.23
C PHE A 200 -2.55 19.00 -13.58
N TYR A 201 -3.27 18.59 -12.55
CA TYR A 201 -4.71 18.39 -12.61
C TYR A 201 -5.44 19.70 -12.32
N ARG A 202 -6.48 20.01 -13.11
CA ARG A 202 -7.31 21.20 -13.00
C ARG A 202 -8.73 20.83 -12.56
N PRO A 203 -9.11 21.09 -11.28
CA PRO A 203 -10.42 20.69 -10.76
C PRO A 203 -11.61 21.41 -11.40
N ASP A 204 -11.46 22.68 -11.76
CA ASP A 204 -12.51 23.51 -12.36
C ASP A 204 -13.02 22.97 -13.70
N THR A 205 -12.16 22.32 -14.46
CA THR A 205 -12.46 21.76 -15.78
C THR A 205 -12.37 20.24 -15.83
N ASP A 206 -12.08 19.60 -14.69
CA ASP A 206 -11.86 18.16 -14.56
C ASP A 206 -10.90 17.60 -15.63
N ARG A 207 -9.74 18.27 -15.77
CA ARG A 207 -8.78 18.01 -16.85
C ARG A 207 -7.35 17.89 -16.31
N ILE A 208 -6.60 16.97 -16.88
CA ILE A 208 -5.15 16.89 -16.71
C ILE A 208 -4.47 17.64 -17.85
N VAL A 209 -3.48 18.48 -17.52
CA VAL A 209 -2.64 19.17 -18.49
C VAL A 209 -1.22 18.69 -18.35
N MET A 210 -0.68 18.08 -19.40
CA MET A 210 0.64 17.49 -19.46
C MET A 210 1.60 18.29 -20.33
N PRO A 211 2.91 18.28 -20.05
CA PRO A 211 3.93 18.60 -21.07
C PRO A 211 3.82 17.64 -22.26
N LEU A 212 4.41 18.01 -23.39
CA LEU A 212 4.53 17.09 -24.53
C LEU A 212 5.34 15.86 -24.11
N SER A 213 4.97 14.68 -24.59
CA SER A 213 5.69 13.43 -24.28
C SER A 213 7.16 13.49 -24.65
N SER A 214 7.52 14.24 -25.70
CA SER A 214 8.90 14.47 -26.13
C SER A 214 9.74 15.31 -25.17
N GLN A 215 9.14 15.95 -24.15
CA GLN A 215 9.84 16.71 -23.13
C GLN A 215 10.27 15.85 -21.91
N PHE A 216 9.87 14.59 -21.88
CA PHE A 216 10.24 13.66 -20.81
C PHE A 216 11.50 12.87 -21.16
N TYR A 217 12.27 12.49 -20.14
CA TYR A 217 13.49 11.68 -20.36
C TYR A 217 13.18 10.25 -20.78
N SER A 218 12.03 9.71 -20.33
CA SER A 218 11.55 8.39 -20.72
C SER A 218 10.03 8.35 -20.86
N VAL A 219 9.54 7.32 -21.57
CA VAL A 219 8.10 7.04 -21.66
C VAL A 219 7.52 6.70 -20.31
N ALA A 220 8.28 6.01 -19.46
CA ALA A 220 7.86 5.67 -18.11
C ALA A 220 7.65 6.94 -17.25
N ASP A 221 8.54 7.95 -17.36
CA ASP A 221 8.39 9.22 -16.63
C ASP A 221 7.13 9.97 -17.04
N TYR A 222 6.82 9.99 -18.34
CA TYR A 222 5.58 10.58 -18.84
C TYR A 222 4.36 9.92 -18.21
N TRP A 223 4.28 8.58 -18.27
CA TRP A 223 3.13 7.86 -17.74
C TRP A 223 3.03 7.91 -16.22
N THR A 224 4.15 7.86 -15.51
CA THR A 224 4.17 8.01 -14.05
C THR A 224 3.65 9.38 -13.63
N THR A 225 4.08 10.46 -14.32
CA THR A 225 3.58 11.81 -14.07
C THR A 225 2.09 11.91 -14.36
N LEU A 226 1.62 11.34 -15.47
CA LEU A 226 0.20 11.34 -15.80
C LEU A 226 -0.63 10.58 -14.77
N LEU A 227 -0.14 9.43 -14.28
CA LEU A 227 -0.82 8.67 -13.24
C LEU A 227 -0.86 9.42 -11.90
N HIS A 228 0.16 10.22 -11.57
CA HIS A 228 0.13 11.11 -10.40
C HIS A 228 -1.01 12.14 -10.51
N GLU A 229 -1.11 12.83 -11.64
CA GLU A 229 -2.19 13.79 -11.91
C GLU A 229 -3.57 13.11 -11.95
N LEU A 230 -3.62 11.85 -12.42
CA LEU A 230 -4.84 11.06 -12.41
C LEU A 230 -5.31 10.73 -10.99
N VAL A 231 -4.40 10.47 -10.06
CA VAL A 231 -4.76 10.27 -8.65
C VAL A 231 -5.33 11.57 -8.05
N HIS A 232 -4.76 12.74 -8.35
CA HIS A 232 -5.35 14.03 -7.96
C HIS A 232 -6.79 14.16 -8.42
N SER A 233 -7.08 13.75 -9.67
CA SER A 233 -8.42 13.82 -10.20
C SER A 233 -9.44 13.02 -9.40
N THR A 234 -9.03 11.95 -8.72
CA THR A 234 -9.94 11.17 -7.85
C THR A 234 -10.47 12.00 -6.67
N GLY A 235 -9.77 13.09 -6.30
CA GLY A 235 -10.20 14.03 -5.25
C GLY A 235 -11.27 15.04 -5.69
N HIS A 236 -11.65 15.05 -6.96
CA HIS A 236 -12.68 15.95 -7.49
C HIS A 236 -14.00 15.84 -6.73
N GLU A 237 -14.80 16.92 -6.70
CA GLU A 237 -16.07 16.99 -5.97
C GLU A 237 -17.08 15.92 -6.40
N LYS A 238 -17.07 15.52 -7.68
CA LYS A 238 -17.92 14.46 -8.24
C LYS A 238 -17.44 13.05 -7.88
N ARG A 239 -16.27 12.88 -7.28
CA ARG A 239 -15.67 11.60 -6.90
C ARG A 239 -15.46 11.53 -5.37
N LEU A 240 -14.25 11.61 -4.88
CA LEU A 240 -13.95 11.43 -3.45
C LEU A 240 -14.02 12.74 -2.64
N ARG A 241 -14.18 13.90 -3.29
CA ARG A 241 -14.31 15.23 -2.67
C ARG A 241 -13.26 15.46 -1.58
N ARG A 242 -11.98 15.24 -1.89
CA ARG A 242 -10.90 15.48 -0.93
C ARG A 242 -10.64 16.98 -0.75
N ALA A 243 -10.41 17.39 0.50
CA ALA A 243 -10.21 18.80 0.86
C ALA A 243 -9.01 19.43 0.13
N GLY A 244 -7.92 18.72 -0.09
CA GLY A 244 -6.74 19.20 -0.80
C GLY A 244 -7.00 19.57 -2.26
N ILE A 245 -8.07 19.05 -2.86
CA ILE A 245 -8.51 19.37 -4.23
C ILE A 245 -9.70 20.35 -4.24
N SER A 246 -10.72 20.10 -3.43
CA SER A 246 -11.97 20.89 -3.45
C SER A 246 -11.87 22.23 -2.72
N SER A 247 -10.91 22.38 -1.82
CA SER A 247 -10.76 23.57 -0.95
C SER A 247 -9.29 23.99 -0.88
N PHE A 248 -8.70 24.31 -2.05
CA PHE A 248 -7.28 24.65 -2.14
C PHE A 248 -6.90 25.83 -1.25
N ALA A 249 -6.23 25.56 -0.12
CA ALA A 249 -5.76 26.54 0.84
C ALA A 249 -4.31 27.03 0.58
N GLY A 250 -3.75 26.68 -0.57
CA GLY A 250 -2.38 27.01 -0.96
C GLY A 250 -1.41 25.83 -0.83
N ARG A 251 -0.28 25.88 -1.57
CA ARG A 251 0.71 24.78 -1.67
C ARG A 251 1.44 24.45 -0.35
N LYS A 252 1.37 25.34 0.63
CA LYS A 252 2.01 25.13 1.95
C LYS A 252 0.99 24.67 3.01
N SER A 253 -0.26 24.40 2.63
CA SER A 253 -1.25 23.93 3.60
C SER A 253 -1.06 22.45 3.92
N PRO A 254 -1.43 22.00 5.13
CA PRO A 254 -1.42 20.58 5.50
C PRO A 254 -2.30 19.72 4.57
N GLU A 255 -3.43 20.26 4.12
CA GLU A 255 -4.36 19.58 3.21
C GLU A 255 -3.71 19.33 1.85
N TYR A 256 -2.95 20.29 1.34
CA TYR A 256 -2.20 20.12 0.09
C TYR A 256 -1.07 19.10 0.26
N ALA A 257 -0.30 19.17 1.34
CA ALA A 257 0.76 18.20 1.61
C ALA A 257 0.21 16.77 1.73
N PHE A 258 -0.96 16.60 2.34
CA PHE A 258 -1.64 15.32 2.45
C PHE A 258 -2.15 14.82 1.08
N GLU A 259 -2.65 15.71 0.23
CA GLU A 259 -3.09 15.38 -1.12
C GLU A 259 -1.93 14.92 -2.00
N GLU A 260 -0.77 15.60 -1.92
CA GLU A 260 0.45 15.17 -2.62
C GLU A 260 0.89 13.76 -2.17
N LEU A 261 0.81 13.48 -0.88
CA LEU A 261 1.14 12.15 -0.34
C LEU A 261 0.20 11.06 -0.90
N ILE A 262 -1.10 11.37 -1.03
CA ILE A 262 -2.08 10.49 -1.67
C ILE A 262 -1.73 10.26 -3.13
N ALA A 263 -1.39 11.33 -3.86
CA ALA A 263 -1.06 11.26 -5.28
C ALA A 263 0.20 10.44 -5.52
N GLU A 264 1.23 10.61 -4.70
CA GLU A 264 2.46 9.82 -4.78
C GLU A 264 2.22 8.32 -4.50
N MET A 265 1.56 8.00 -3.40
CA MET A 265 1.26 6.61 -3.07
C MET A 265 0.36 5.96 -4.11
N GLY A 266 -0.68 6.68 -4.56
CA GLY A 266 -1.61 6.18 -5.56
C GLY A 266 -0.93 5.93 -6.91
N SER A 267 -0.09 6.84 -7.34
CA SER A 267 0.74 6.70 -8.53
C SER A 267 1.66 5.49 -8.45
N ALA A 268 2.36 5.33 -7.31
CA ALA A 268 3.22 4.17 -7.10
C ALA A 268 2.47 2.84 -7.14
N PHE A 269 1.25 2.77 -6.59
CA PHE A 269 0.41 1.58 -6.67
C PHE A 269 -0.05 1.30 -8.10
N LEU A 270 -0.45 2.33 -8.85
CA LEU A 270 -0.82 2.18 -10.25
C LEU A 270 0.36 1.74 -11.09
N CYS A 271 1.53 2.34 -10.95
CA CYS A 271 2.75 1.93 -11.63
C CYS A 271 3.09 0.47 -11.32
N ALA A 272 3.05 0.07 -10.05
CA ALA A 272 3.32 -1.30 -9.65
C ALA A 272 2.31 -2.31 -10.24
N HIS A 273 1.03 -1.95 -10.28
CA HIS A 273 -0.03 -2.78 -10.85
C HIS A 273 0.10 -2.91 -12.37
N LEU A 274 0.51 -1.85 -13.05
CA LEU A 274 0.66 -1.81 -14.50
C LEU A 274 2.04 -2.31 -14.98
N GLY A 275 2.97 -2.60 -14.05
CA GLY A 275 4.33 -3.06 -14.36
C GLY A 275 5.23 -1.96 -14.92
N ILE A 276 4.93 -0.68 -14.63
CA ILE A 276 5.71 0.46 -15.08
C ILE A 276 6.91 0.64 -14.16
N THR A 277 8.10 0.40 -14.69
CA THR A 277 9.37 0.65 -14.00
C THR A 277 9.95 1.96 -14.51
N GLY A 278 10.03 2.96 -13.68
CA GLY A 278 10.65 4.26 -13.98
C GLY A 278 11.25 4.84 -12.71
N ASP A 279 12.25 5.69 -12.87
CA ASP A 279 12.71 6.55 -11.78
C ASP A 279 11.62 7.58 -11.53
N VAL A 280 10.75 7.29 -10.56
CA VAL A 280 9.82 8.30 -10.04
C VAL A 280 10.66 9.35 -9.34
N GLN A 281 11.24 10.25 -10.11
CA GLN A 281 11.86 11.48 -9.58
C GLN A 281 10.74 12.40 -9.09
N CYS A 282 10.07 12.01 -8.01
CA CYS A 282 9.15 12.90 -7.33
C CYS A 282 9.97 13.96 -6.58
N LYS A 283 10.34 15.04 -7.30
CA LYS A 283 10.95 16.23 -6.68
C LYS A 283 10.07 16.85 -5.59
N MET A 284 8.77 16.52 -5.59
CA MET A 284 7.77 17.08 -4.67
C MET A 284 7.72 16.35 -3.32
N ALA A 285 8.10 15.05 -3.25
CA ALA A 285 7.98 14.28 -2.01
C ALA A 285 8.81 14.84 -0.85
N SER A 286 10.00 15.32 -1.12
CA SER A 286 10.86 15.90 -0.06
C SER A 286 10.30 17.21 0.51
N GLU A 287 9.67 18.04 -0.32
CA GLU A 287 9.06 19.30 0.13
C GLU A 287 7.75 19.04 0.87
N SER A 288 6.89 18.15 0.35
CA SER A 288 5.61 17.78 0.98
C SER A 288 5.80 17.06 2.29
N ILE A 289 6.79 16.18 2.40
CA ILE A 289 7.19 15.50 3.64
C ILE A 289 7.70 16.53 4.66
N ALA A 290 8.53 17.49 4.27
CA ALA A 290 9.01 18.54 5.15
C ALA A 290 7.89 19.42 5.70
N VAL A 291 6.92 19.79 4.86
CA VAL A 291 5.71 20.53 5.28
C VAL A 291 4.86 19.71 6.24
N TRP A 292 4.68 18.40 5.98
CA TRP A 292 3.93 17.52 6.87
C TRP A 292 4.59 17.37 8.25
N HIS A 293 5.93 17.26 8.31
CA HIS A 293 6.69 17.23 9.56
C HIS A 293 6.58 18.52 10.37
N SER A 294 6.70 19.67 9.71
CA SER A 294 6.64 20.97 10.38
C SER A 294 5.28 21.29 11.01
N ASN A 295 4.22 20.60 10.57
CA ASN A 295 2.86 20.79 11.08
C ASN A 295 2.45 19.76 12.17
N ARG A 296 3.34 18.83 12.54
CA ARG A 296 3.11 17.84 13.62
C ARG A 296 3.72 18.25 14.96
N SER A 297 4.61 19.23 14.98
CA SER A 297 5.18 19.86 16.18
C SER A 297 4.35 21.05 16.63
#